data_0a6fb68f82fab64818797663096fb228
#
_entry.id   0a6fb68f82fab64818797663096fb228
#
_cell.length_a   1.000
_cell.length_b   1.000
_cell.length_c   1.000
_cell.angle_alpha   90.00
_cell.angle_beta   90.00
_cell.angle_gamma   90.00
#
_symmetry.space_group_name_H-M   'P 1'
#
loop_
_entity.id
_entity.type
_entity.pdbx_description
1 polymer ?
#
loop_
_entity_poly.entity_id
_entity_poly.type
_entity_poly.pdbx_seq_one_letter_code
_entity_poly.pdbx_strand_id
1 'polypeptide(L)'
;MRNLNFLKLFYGLMLVMVSTAFVSCVDDNDDTEAPYLEVSPTTLIFGLDGQPANGSQASFDISTNRSWKATVKDDKSWVTLSKYEGEGSATIQVSIPENVNDEASVVIEISNKVGVLMSETVKISSGSVEPSVVIYNDNVGTIELDKTNWPFVDKYEGWNKTGVGSESVTYTGVNASVRNSGLANTDAYAGASGPNVVFFGKTPTNFNVNTITLTSEQKNLQLTFGASRSVNNNGTYDNTFDVSKFEVALSADGTAWVPITYTKNNGDADYPYWVFATANFTLKQVPENLYIRFTALDASAIRLDDITL
;
A
#
# COMPACT_ATOMS: atom_id res chain seq x y z
N MET A 1 1.73 -32.85 -43.16
CA MET A 1 0.46 -32.07 -43.19
C MET A 1 0.19 -31.65 -41.78
N ARG A 2 0.55 -30.43 -41.55
CA ARG A 2 -0.25 -29.25 -41.18
C ARG A 2 -0.97 -29.37 -39.83
N ASN A 3 -0.46 -28.66 -38.85
CA ASN A 3 -1.14 -27.67 -38.05
C ASN A 3 -0.14 -27.16 -36.99
N LEU A 4 0.45 -26.17 -37.13
CA LEU A 4 0.37 -24.70 -37.24
C LEU A 4 -0.59 -24.02 -36.23
N ASN A 5 0.04 -23.34 -35.27
CA ASN A 5 -0.29 -22.00 -34.80
C ASN A 5 -1.61 -21.75 -34.10
N PHE A 6 -1.57 -21.92 -32.79
CA PHE A 6 -2.53 -21.21 -31.91
C PHE A 6 -1.87 -20.50 -30.72
N LEU A 7 -0.56 -20.32 -30.73
CA LEU A 7 0.18 -19.72 -29.60
C LEU A 7 0.83 -18.36 -29.96
N LYS A 8 0.23 -17.59 -30.85
CA LYS A 8 0.70 -16.26 -31.23
C LYS A 8 -0.34 -15.16 -31.24
N LEU A 9 -1.43 -15.32 -30.52
CA LEU A 9 -2.52 -14.32 -30.51
C LEU A 9 -2.80 -13.66 -29.14
N PHE A 10 -1.87 -13.74 -28.19
CA PHE A 10 -2.06 -13.10 -26.89
C PHE A 10 -0.95 -12.14 -26.46
N TYR A 11 -0.02 -11.80 -27.36
CA TYR A 11 1.04 -10.82 -27.09
C TYR A 11 0.98 -9.56 -27.96
N GLY A 12 -0.20 -9.20 -28.45
CA GLY A 12 -0.39 -8.11 -29.41
C GLY A 12 -1.39 -7.03 -29.04
N LEU A 13 -1.66 -6.81 -27.75
CA LEU A 13 -2.60 -5.75 -27.36
C LEU A 13 -2.08 -4.88 -26.21
N MET A 14 -0.81 -4.48 -26.30
CA MET A 14 -0.30 -3.43 -25.43
C MET A 14 0.90 -2.76 -26.11
N LEU A 15 0.66 -1.99 -27.11
CA LEU A 15 1.45 -0.82 -27.55
C LEU A 15 0.90 -0.29 -28.89
N VAL A 16 -0.22 0.39 -28.85
CA VAL A 16 -0.52 1.37 -29.89
C VAL A 16 -0.52 2.73 -29.21
N MET A 17 0.67 3.26 -28.97
CA MET A 17 0.84 4.69 -28.93
C MET A 17 0.67 5.18 -30.36
N VAL A 18 -0.50 5.68 -30.67
CA VAL A 18 -0.70 6.48 -31.86
C VAL A 18 -0.04 7.84 -31.61
N SER A 19 1.20 7.98 -32.06
CA SER A 19 1.82 9.28 -32.24
C SER A 19 1.14 9.99 -33.39
N THR A 20 0.04 10.69 -33.13
CA THR A 20 -0.47 11.72 -34.05
C THR A 20 0.38 12.96 -33.81
N ALA A 21 1.36 13.14 -34.68
CA ALA A 21 2.01 14.42 -34.82
C ALA A 21 1.00 15.43 -35.33
N PHE A 22 0.44 16.22 -34.42
CA PHE A 22 -0.26 17.43 -34.80
C PHE A 22 0.75 18.53 -34.98
N VAL A 23 1.11 18.78 -36.26
CA VAL A 23 1.71 20.05 -36.64
C VAL A 23 0.59 21.09 -36.55
N SER A 24 0.57 21.84 -35.49
CA SER A 24 -0.19 23.08 -35.41
C SER A 24 0.79 24.23 -35.25
N CYS A 25 1.03 24.93 -36.34
CA CYS A 25 1.47 26.31 -36.24
C CYS A 25 0.31 27.14 -35.74
N VAL A 26 0.45 27.79 -34.61
CA VAL A 26 -0.02 29.15 -34.32
C VAL A 26 0.41 29.55 -32.91
N ASP A 27 1.35 30.48 -32.87
CA ASP A 27 1.52 31.64 -32.02
C ASP A 27 1.29 31.55 -30.47
N ASP A 28 2.37 31.92 -29.79
CA ASP A 28 2.47 32.49 -28.45
C ASP A 28 1.86 31.69 -27.27
N ASN A 29 2.59 30.69 -26.85
CA ASN A 29 3.13 30.55 -25.50
C ASN A 29 3.94 29.26 -25.42
N ASP A 30 5.07 29.36 -24.80
CA ASP A 30 6.16 28.46 -24.55
C ASP A 30 5.78 27.12 -23.86
N ASP A 31 4.81 26.39 -24.42
CA ASP A 31 4.46 25.03 -23.96
C ASP A 31 5.34 23.97 -24.65
N THR A 32 6.65 24.08 -24.46
CA THR A 32 7.63 23.13 -25.03
C THR A 32 7.59 21.77 -24.33
N GLU A 33 7.00 21.67 -23.14
CA GLU A 33 6.90 20.43 -22.38
C GLU A 33 5.53 19.76 -22.58
N ALA A 34 5.53 18.42 -22.69
CA ALA A 34 4.30 17.64 -22.72
C ALA A 34 3.48 17.90 -21.43
N PRO A 35 2.15 18.08 -21.56
CA PRO A 35 1.31 18.22 -20.38
C PRO A 35 1.31 16.93 -19.57
N TYR A 36 1.32 17.06 -18.25
CA TYR A 36 1.10 15.94 -17.32
C TYR A 36 0.14 16.37 -16.21
N LEU A 37 -0.57 15.39 -15.66
CA LEU A 37 -1.45 15.55 -14.51
C LEU A 37 -1.40 14.26 -13.68
N GLU A 38 -1.02 14.38 -12.42
CA GLU A 38 -1.08 13.32 -11.43
C GLU A 38 -1.81 13.85 -10.19
N VAL A 39 -2.65 13.01 -9.59
CA VAL A 39 -3.40 13.33 -8.38
C VAL A 39 -3.27 12.19 -7.37
N SER A 40 -2.93 12.50 -6.14
CA SER A 40 -2.76 11.51 -5.07
C SER A 40 -3.10 12.08 -3.68
N PRO A 41 -3.83 11.31 -2.84
CA PRO A 41 -4.54 10.09 -3.17
C PRO A 41 -5.79 10.35 -4.03
N THR A 42 -6.26 9.33 -4.71
CA THR A 42 -7.50 9.39 -5.52
C THR A 42 -8.76 8.93 -4.76
N THR A 43 -8.63 8.66 -3.47
CA THR A 43 -9.76 8.30 -2.59
C THR A 43 -9.56 8.92 -1.22
N LEU A 44 -10.59 9.61 -0.73
CA LEU A 44 -10.66 10.17 0.62
C LEU A 44 -11.88 9.60 1.33
N ILE A 45 -11.71 9.20 2.60
CA ILE A 45 -12.76 8.62 3.44
C ILE A 45 -12.94 9.50 4.68
N PHE A 46 -14.17 9.86 4.96
CA PHE A 46 -14.53 10.67 6.12
C PHE A 46 -15.58 9.95 6.97
N GLY A 47 -15.50 10.16 8.28
CA GLY A 47 -16.52 9.71 9.22
C GLY A 47 -17.75 10.62 9.23
N LEU A 48 -18.81 10.20 9.93
CA LEU A 48 -19.99 11.04 10.18
C LEU A 48 -19.67 12.30 11.00
N ASP A 49 -18.55 12.34 11.67
CA ASP A 49 -18.01 13.52 12.36
C ASP A 49 -17.33 14.54 11.44
N GLY A 50 -17.33 14.27 10.12
CA GLY A 50 -16.66 15.11 9.13
C GLY A 50 -15.13 15.04 9.15
N GLN A 51 -14.54 14.15 9.96
CA GLN A 51 -13.09 13.96 10.05
C GLN A 51 -12.61 12.81 9.15
N PRO A 52 -11.36 12.88 8.66
CA PRO A 52 -10.76 11.77 7.94
C PRO A 52 -10.80 10.47 8.75
N ALA A 53 -11.13 9.38 8.12
CA ALA A 53 -11.33 8.08 8.75
C ALA A 53 -10.51 6.99 8.06
N ASN A 54 -10.27 5.88 8.74
CA ASN A 54 -9.57 4.70 8.21
C ASN A 54 -8.18 5.03 7.63
N GLY A 55 -7.40 5.89 8.30
CA GLY A 55 -6.08 6.31 7.83
C GLY A 55 -6.10 7.21 6.60
N SER A 56 -7.28 7.66 6.18
CA SER A 56 -7.41 8.67 5.13
C SER A 56 -6.89 10.03 5.60
N GLN A 57 -6.59 10.90 4.65
CA GLN A 57 -6.24 12.30 4.92
C GLN A 57 -7.34 13.22 4.39
N ALA A 58 -7.35 14.47 4.86
CA ALA A 58 -8.31 15.48 4.42
C ALA A 58 -7.82 16.28 3.19
N SER A 59 -6.88 15.75 2.43
CA SER A 59 -6.30 16.45 1.29
C SER A 59 -5.86 15.52 0.18
N PHE A 60 -5.71 16.07 -1.00
CA PHE A 60 -5.03 15.42 -2.13
C PHE A 60 -4.07 16.42 -2.79
N ASP A 61 -3.02 15.89 -3.39
CA ASP A 61 -2.02 16.64 -4.10
C ASP A 61 -2.28 16.58 -5.61
N ILE A 62 -2.14 17.71 -6.27
CA ILE A 62 -2.11 17.84 -7.73
C ILE A 62 -0.67 18.12 -8.12
N SER A 63 -0.13 17.33 -9.06
CA SER A 63 1.15 17.56 -9.70
C SER A 63 0.93 17.75 -11.19
N THR A 64 1.22 18.93 -11.71
CA THR A 64 1.04 19.28 -13.11
C THR A 64 1.94 20.46 -13.52
N ASN A 65 2.22 20.57 -14.82
CA ASN A 65 2.88 21.72 -15.42
C ASN A 65 1.90 22.69 -16.14
N ARG A 66 0.61 22.62 -15.80
CA ARG A 66 -0.46 23.41 -16.42
C ARG A 66 -1.36 24.04 -15.38
N SER A 67 -2.19 24.99 -15.83
CA SER A 67 -3.34 25.46 -15.05
C SER A 67 -4.39 24.36 -14.97
N TRP A 68 -5.03 24.22 -13.82
CA TRP A 68 -6.00 23.18 -13.53
C TRP A 68 -7.29 23.76 -12.93
N LYS A 69 -8.37 22.99 -13.07
CA LYS A 69 -9.66 23.26 -12.45
C LYS A 69 -10.18 22.01 -11.77
N ALA A 70 -10.63 22.14 -10.53
CA ALA A 70 -11.29 21.10 -9.76
C ALA A 70 -12.80 21.35 -9.72
N THR A 71 -13.59 20.34 -10.06
CA THR A 71 -15.05 20.44 -10.10
C THR A 71 -15.65 19.31 -9.27
N VAL A 72 -16.46 19.68 -8.27
CA VAL A 72 -17.31 18.71 -7.54
C VAL A 72 -18.46 18.33 -8.43
N LYS A 73 -18.61 17.04 -8.74
CA LYS A 73 -19.68 16.52 -9.61
C LYS A 73 -21.01 16.38 -8.86
N ASP A 74 -22.09 16.32 -9.62
CA ASP A 74 -23.46 16.02 -9.18
C ASP A 74 -23.97 16.97 -8.09
N ASP A 75 -23.52 18.24 -8.14
CA ASP A 75 -23.91 19.31 -7.21
C ASP A 75 -23.81 18.92 -5.71
N LYS A 76 -22.81 18.09 -5.37
CA LYS A 76 -22.54 17.64 -4.00
C LYS A 76 -22.01 18.80 -3.16
N SER A 77 -22.87 19.75 -2.80
CA SER A 77 -22.53 20.99 -2.08
C SER A 77 -21.96 20.76 -0.68
N TRP A 78 -22.02 19.54 -0.17
CA TRP A 78 -21.42 19.17 1.11
C TRP A 78 -19.89 19.00 1.03
N VAL A 79 -19.30 18.91 -0.18
CA VAL A 79 -17.84 18.90 -0.36
C VAL A 79 -17.34 20.32 -0.59
N THR A 80 -16.42 20.76 0.26
CA THR A 80 -15.75 22.06 0.10
C THR A 80 -14.25 21.83 -0.14
N LEU A 81 -13.71 22.48 -1.16
CA LEU A 81 -12.29 22.48 -1.48
C LEU A 81 -11.63 23.78 -1.09
N SER A 82 -10.38 23.73 -0.63
CA SER A 82 -9.60 24.95 -0.31
C SER A 82 -9.33 25.80 -1.54
N LYS A 83 -9.28 25.17 -2.75
CA LYS A 83 -9.14 25.85 -4.05
C LYS A 83 -9.86 25.05 -5.11
N TYR A 84 -10.45 25.74 -6.07
CA TYR A 84 -11.16 25.13 -7.21
C TYR A 84 -10.41 25.30 -8.53
N GLU A 85 -9.34 26.10 -8.55
CA GLU A 85 -8.49 26.34 -9.69
C GLU A 85 -7.10 26.75 -9.24
N GLY A 86 -6.10 26.57 -10.08
CA GLY A 86 -4.72 26.95 -9.81
C GLY A 86 -3.81 26.70 -10.99
N GLU A 87 -2.52 26.92 -10.77
CA GLU A 87 -1.44 26.70 -11.73
C GLU A 87 -0.33 25.89 -11.06
N GLY A 88 0.21 24.89 -11.77
CA GLY A 88 1.25 24.00 -11.26
C GLY A 88 0.78 23.12 -10.11
N SER A 89 1.73 22.60 -9.35
CA SER A 89 1.45 21.68 -8.25
C SER A 89 0.79 22.36 -7.06
N ALA A 90 -0.15 21.68 -6.41
CA ALA A 90 -0.89 22.22 -5.27
C ALA A 90 -1.42 21.10 -4.36
N THR A 91 -1.49 21.37 -3.06
CA THR A 91 -2.25 20.56 -2.11
C THR A 91 -3.64 21.16 -1.91
N ILE A 92 -4.68 20.37 -2.09
CA ILE A 92 -6.08 20.74 -1.95
C ILE A 92 -6.64 20.13 -0.68
N GLN A 93 -7.01 20.98 0.29
CA GLN A 93 -7.72 20.54 1.49
C GLN A 93 -9.19 20.31 1.14
N VAL A 94 -9.74 19.22 1.66
CA VAL A 94 -11.15 18.85 1.54
C VAL A 94 -11.78 18.95 2.91
N SER A 95 -12.91 19.61 3.02
CA SER A 95 -13.73 19.63 4.22
C SER A 95 -15.17 19.26 3.91
N ILE A 96 -15.77 18.51 4.83
CA ILE A 96 -17.18 18.10 4.76
C ILE A 96 -17.86 18.36 6.09
N PRO A 97 -19.18 18.62 6.13
CA PRO A 97 -19.93 18.77 7.38
C PRO A 97 -20.13 17.42 8.07
N GLU A 98 -20.54 17.48 9.33
CA GLU A 98 -20.96 16.31 10.07
C GLU A 98 -22.26 15.70 9.52
N ASN A 99 -22.49 14.42 9.80
CA ASN A 99 -23.70 13.67 9.47
C ASN A 99 -23.96 13.52 7.95
N VAL A 100 -22.93 13.59 7.13
CA VAL A 100 -23.01 13.18 5.73
C VAL A 100 -22.82 11.67 5.63
N ASN A 101 -23.72 11.02 4.88
CA ASN A 101 -23.61 9.60 4.53
C ASN A 101 -23.86 9.49 3.01
N ASP A 102 -22.85 9.82 2.24
CA ASP A 102 -22.95 9.95 0.77
C ASP A 102 -21.56 9.85 0.12
N GLU A 103 -21.57 9.74 -1.20
CA GLU A 103 -20.35 9.73 -2.03
C GLU A 103 -20.34 10.94 -2.97
N ALA A 104 -19.15 11.45 -3.24
CA ALA A 104 -18.91 12.51 -4.20
C ALA A 104 -17.69 12.20 -5.05
N SER A 105 -17.58 12.88 -6.18
CA SER A 105 -16.38 12.86 -7.03
C SER A 105 -15.93 14.28 -7.30
N VAL A 106 -14.63 14.52 -7.19
CA VAL A 106 -13.98 15.75 -7.62
C VAL A 106 -13.17 15.42 -8.87
N VAL A 107 -13.49 16.06 -9.98
CA VAL A 107 -12.74 15.93 -11.23
C VAL A 107 -11.77 17.09 -11.36
N ILE A 108 -10.51 16.78 -11.55
CA ILE A 108 -9.42 17.72 -11.79
C ILE A 108 -9.11 17.67 -13.29
N GLU A 109 -9.19 18.81 -13.96
CA GLU A 109 -8.95 18.92 -15.40
C GLU A 109 -7.87 19.95 -15.69
N ILE A 110 -6.99 19.62 -16.62
CA ILE A 110 -6.10 20.59 -17.28
C ILE A 110 -6.61 20.81 -18.71
N SER A 111 -6.59 22.04 -19.17
CA SER A 111 -7.19 22.43 -20.44
C SER A 111 -6.29 23.39 -21.20
N ASN A 112 -6.51 23.45 -22.50
CA ASN A 112 -5.98 24.51 -23.38
C ASN A 112 -7.13 25.20 -24.14
N LYS A 113 -6.81 26.05 -25.09
CA LYS A 113 -7.80 26.75 -25.93
C LYS A 113 -8.70 25.83 -26.77
N VAL A 114 -8.32 24.57 -26.96
CA VAL A 114 -9.06 23.58 -27.76
C VAL A 114 -10.01 22.73 -26.90
N GLY A 115 -9.68 22.51 -25.65
CA GLY A 115 -10.50 21.71 -24.73
C GLY A 115 -9.70 21.07 -23.60
N VAL A 116 -10.29 20.08 -22.93
CA VAL A 116 -9.66 19.32 -21.85
C VAL A 116 -8.56 18.44 -22.44
N LEU A 117 -7.37 18.52 -21.86
CA LEU A 117 -6.20 17.72 -22.24
C LEU A 117 -6.12 16.43 -21.43
N MET A 118 -6.27 16.54 -20.12
CA MET A 118 -6.21 15.42 -19.18
C MET A 118 -7.19 15.65 -18.03
N SER A 119 -7.68 14.58 -17.44
CA SER A 119 -8.51 14.62 -16.24
C SER A 119 -8.20 13.48 -15.30
N GLU A 120 -8.25 13.77 -13.99
CA GLU A 120 -8.16 12.80 -12.91
C GLU A 120 -9.35 12.96 -11.97
N THR A 121 -9.70 11.90 -11.25
CA THR A 121 -10.86 11.91 -10.35
C THR A 121 -10.47 11.48 -8.95
N VAL A 122 -10.82 12.31 -7.96
CA VAL A 122 -10.77 11.98 -6.55
C VAL A 122 -12.15 11.57 -6.09
N LYS A 123 -12.28 10.38 -5.54
CA LYS A 123 -13.51 9.89 -4.89
C LYS A 123 -13.50 10.29 -3.42
N ILE A 124 -14.62 10.80 -2.95
CA ILE A 124 -14.84 11.17 -1.56
C ILE A 124 -16.03 10.37 -1.06
N SER A 125 -15.86 9.60 0.00
CA SER A 125 -16.94 8.91 0.69
C SER A 125 -17.03 9.43 2.12
N SER A 126 -18.25 9.62 2.60
CA SER A 126 -18.56 9.95 3.98
C SER A 126 -19.69 9.09 4.49
N GLY A 127 -19.56 8.60 5.72
CA GLY A 127 -20.58 7.74 6.31
C GLY A 127 -20.18 7.24 7.71
N SER A 128 -21.00 6.32 8.23
CA SER A 128 -20.61 5.59 9.43
C SER A 128 -19.36 4.78 9.12
N VAL A 129 -18.27 5.17 9.73
CA VAL A 129 -17.06 4.36 9.69
C VAL A 129 -17.19 3.40 10.86
N GLU A 130 -17.39 2.13 10.57
CA GLU A 130 -17.22 1.12 11.61
C GLU A 130 -15.79 1.26 12.14
N PRO A 131 -15.62 1.32 13.47
CA PRO A 131 -14.29 1.40 14.05
C PRO A 131 -13.45 0.26 13.47
N SER A 132 -12.25 0.57 13.01
CA SER A 132 -11.31 -0.44 12.52
C SER A 132 -11.04 -1.43 13.67
N VAL A 133 -11.41 -2.68 13.46
CA VAL A 133 -11.15 -3.75 14.42
C VAL A 133 -9.83 -4.39 14.03
N VAL A 134 -8.91 -4.46 14.99
CA VAL A 134 -7.69 -5.25 14.81
C VAL A 134 -8.09 -6.72 14.83
N ILE A 135 -8.00 -7.36 13.67
CA ILE A 135 -8.31 -8.78 13.50
C ILE A 135 -7.12 -9.63 13.95
N TYR A 136 -5.95 -9.23 13.55
CA TYR A 136 -4.68 -9.86 13.90
C TYR A 136 -3.59 -8.79 14.01
N ASN A 137 -2.77 -8.92 15.04
CA ASN A 137 -1.53 -8.16 15.20
C ASN A 137 -0.47 -9.06 15.82
N ASP A 138 0.76 -8.95 15.37
CA ASP A 138 1.93 -9.55 16.04
C ASP A 138 3.15 -8.65 15.83
N ASN A 139 3.82 -8.33 16.91
CA ASN A 139 5.04 -7.52 16.95
C ASN A 139 6.29 -8.36 17.23
N VAL A 140 6.24 -9.66 16.90
CA VAL A 140 7.32 -10.64 17.09
C VAL A 140 7.81 -10.78 18.56
N GLY A 141 7.16 -10.08 19.49
CA GLY A 141 7.47 -10.13 20.91
C GLY A 141 8.86 -9.59 21.28
N THR A 142 9.22 -9.76 22.56
CA THR A 142 10.42 -9.13 23.14
C THR A 142 11.32 -10.10 23.91
N ILE A 143 11.09 -11.42 23.81
CA ILE A 143 11.95 -12.38 24.50
C ILE A 143 13.39 -12.27 24.02
N GLU A 144 14.33 -12.40 24.96
CA GLU A 144 15.75 -12.41 24.63
C GLU A 144 16.11 -13.66 23.81
N LEU A 145 16.85 -13.47 22.72
CA LEU A 145 17.24 -14.53 21.81
C LEU A 145 18.73 -14.87 21.94
N ASP A 146 19.03 -16.15 21.86
CA ASP A 146 20.41 -16.62 21.70
C ASP A 146 20.94 -16.24 20.31
N LYS A 147 21.85 -15.28 20.26
CA LYS A 147 22.47 -14.78 19.02
C LYS A 147 23.33 -15.80 18.28
N THR A 148 23.66 -16.92 18.91
CA THR A 148 24.42 -18.01 18.30
C THR A 148 23.54 -19.07 17.65
N ASN A 149 22.25 -19.10 18.01
CA ASN A 149 21.29 -20.09 17.50
C ASN A 149 19.89 -19.47 17.32
N TRP A 150 19.70 -18.69 16.26
CA TRP A 150 18.43 -18.06 15.96
C TRP A 150 17.33 -19.10 15.71
N PRO A 151 16.19 -19.06 16.41
CA PRO A 151 15.09 -19.99 16.18
C PRO A 151 14.46 -19.76 14.79
N PHE A 152 14.09 -20.85 14.13
CA PHE A 152 13.19 -20.77 12.99
C PHE A 152 11.77 -20.38 13.45
N VAL A 153 11.02 -19.76 12.55
CA VAL A 153 9.67 -19.21 12.86
C VAL A 153 8.71 -20.26 13.43
N ASP A 154 8.82 -21.52 13.00
CA ASP A 154 8.03 -22.65 13.51
C ASP A 154 8.49 -23.18 14.87
N LYS A 155 9.61 -22.71 15.40
CA LYS A 155 10.19 -23.09 16.71
C LYS A 155 10.25 -21.93 17.69
N TYR A 156 9.88 -20.73 17.23
CA TYR A 156 9.89 -19.56 18.08
C TYR A 156 8.64 -19.53 18.97
N GLU A 157 8.80 -19.37 20.27
CA GLU A 157 7.71 -19.40 21.25
C GLU A 157 7.34 -18.00 21.79
N GLY A 158 8.05 -16.95 21.34
CA GLY A 158 7.88 -15.58 21.82
C GLY A 158 6.90 -14.72 21.04
N TRP A 159 6.06 -15.32 20.19
CA TRP A 159 5.05 -14.58 19.44
C TRP A 159 4.09 -13.82 20.36
N ASN A 160 3.80 -12.57 20.01
CA ASN A 160 2.91 -11.69 20.79
C ASN A 160 1.66 -11.33 19.98
N LYS A 161 0.92 -12.36 19.60
CA LYS A 161 -0.28 -12.22 18.78
C LYS A 161 -1.48 -11.69 19.58
N THR A 162 -2.16 -10.71 19.01
CA THR A 162 -3.38 -10.10 19.52
C THR A 162 -4.40 -9.87 18.41
N GLY A 163 -5.61 -9.44 18.75
CA GLY A 163 -6.69 -9.18 17.80
C GLY A 163 -7.78 -10.26 17.86
N VAL A 164 -8.98 -9.90 17.36
CA VAL A 164 -10.20 -10.73 17.50
C VAL A 164 -10.14 -12.05 16.74
N GLY A 165 -9.31 -12.16 15.69
CA GLY A 165 -9.11 -13.34 14.86
C GLY A 165 -7.79 -14.10 15.13
N SER A 166 -7.05 -13.74 16.20
CA SER A 166 -5.69 -14.23 16.44
C SER A 166 -5.60 -15.56 17.19
N GLU A 167 -6.67 -16.04 17.82
CA GLU A 167 -6.63 -17.18 18.72
C GLU A 167 -6.02 -18.44 18.10
N SER A 168 -6.45 -18.81 16.90
CA SER A 168 -6.01 -19.99 16.16
C SER A 168 -4.77 -19.77 15.30
N VAL A 169 -4.17 -18.56 15.34
CA VAL A 169 -3.01 -18.24 14.51
C VAL A 169 -1.81 -19.10 14.89
N THR A 170 -1.19 -19.67 13.87
CA THR A 170 0.07 -20.39 13.94
C THR A 170 1.05 -19.89 12.88
N TYR A 171 2.33 -20.19 13.06
CA TYR A 171 3.39 -19.69 12.20
C TYR A 171 4.16 -20.83 11.57
N THR A 172 4.42 -20.75 10.27
CA THR A 172 5.27 -21.66 9.54
C THR A 172 6.16 -20.89 8.57
N GLY A 173 7.18 -21.54 8.05
CA GLY A 173 8.03 -20.89 7.07
C GLY A 173 9.13 -21.80 6.56
N VAL A 174 9.79 -21.37 5.49
CA VAL A 174 10.96 -22.02 4.92
C VAL A 174 12.14 -21.08 5.06
N ASN A 175 13.18 -21.49 5.79
CA ASN A 175 14.41 -20.72 6.00
C ASN A 175 14.21 -19.33 6.67
N ALA A 176 13.04 -19.02 7.20
CA ALA A 176 12.78 -17.82 7.99
C ALA A 176 13.13 -18.07 9.47
N SER A 177 13.78 -17.11 10.10
CA SER A 177 14.18 -17.18 11.52
C SER A 177 13.81 -15.89 12.25
N VAL A 178 13.62 -15.97 13.56
CA VAL A 178 13.44 -14.78 14.39
C VAL A 178 14.79 -14.31 14.90
N ARG A 179 15.07 -13.01 14.80
CA ARG A 179 16.34 -12.40 15.17
C ARG A 179 16.16 -11.06 15.86
N ASN A 180 17.13 -10.67 16.68
CA ASN A 180 17.25 -9.33 17.27
C ASN A 180 18.60 -8.70 16.91
N SER A 181 19.02 -8.79 15.67
CA SER A 181 20.36 -8.47 15.19
C SER A 181 20.55 -6.99 14.84
N GLY A 182 20.52 -6.09 15.82
CA GLY A 182 21.15 -4.77 15.70
C GLY A 182 20.52 -3.72 14.76
N LEU A 183 19.50 -4.07 13.99
CA LEU A 183 18.68 -3.12 13.25
C LEU A 183 17.30 -3.02 13.92
N ALA A 184 17.33 -2.62 15.21
CA ALA A 184 16.09 -2.37 15.94
C ALA A 184 15.26 -1.34 15.20
N ASN A 185 13.94 -1.55 15.22
CA ASN A 185 12.97 -0.67 14.55
C ASN A 185 12.23 0.25 15.52
N THR A 186 12.60 0.27 16.80
CA THR A 186 11.85 0.86 17.92
C THR A 186 11.33 2.28 17.66
N ASP A 187 12.01 3.05 16.81
CA ASP A 187 11.60 4.43 16.45
C ASP A 187 11.55 4.61 14.93
N ALA A 188 11.57 3.52 14.17
CA ALA A 188 11.73 3.56 12.71
C ALA A 188 10.50 4.08 11.98
N TYR A 189 9.31 3.92 12.55
CA TYR A 189 8.03 4.43 12.07
C TYR A 189 7.03 4.48 13.23
N ALA A 190 5.92 5.18 13.06
CA ALA A 190 4.89 5.28 14.09
C ALA A 190 4.35 3.89 14.46
N GLY A 191 4.45 3.50 15.72
CA GLY A 191 4.04 2.19 16.24
C GLY A 191 5.09 1.07 16.10
N ALA A 192 6.32 1.38 15.67
CA ALA A 192 7.40 0.41 15.64
C ALA A 192 7.70 -0.16 17.03
N SER A 193 7.87 -1.48 17.14
CA SER A 193 8.01 -2.18 18.42
C SER A 193 9.45 -2.65 18.70
N GLY A 194 10.04 -3.51 17.90
CA GLY A 194 11.35 -4.13 18.15
C GLY A 194 11.53 -4.78 19.54
N PRO A 195 12.57 -5.52 19.85
CA PRO A 195 13.82 -5.73 19.11
C PRO A 195 13.78 -6.93 18.17
N ASN A 196 12.79 -7.82 18.26
CA ASN A 196 12.73 -9.05 17.49
C ASN A 196 12.08 -8.84 16.14
N VAL A 197 12.57 -9.51 15.12
CA VAL A 197 12.06 -9.42 13.75
C VAL A 197 12.10 -10.78 13.06
N VAL A 198 11.22 -11.03 12.11
CA VAL A 198 11.34 -12.16 11.19
C VAL A 198 12.41 -11.83 10.14
N PHE A 199 13.38 -12.70 9.97
CA PHE A 199 14.52 -12.52 9.08
C PHE A 199 14.51 -13.49 7.90
N PHE A 200 14.67 -12.94 6.69
CA PHE A 200 14.72 -13.64 5.42
C PHE A 200 16.13 -13.54 4.84
N GLY A 201 16.96 -14.53 5.10
CA GLY A 201 18.39 -14.49 4.74
C GLY A 201 18.85 -15.46 3.67
N LYS A 202 17.95 -16.30 3.17
CA LYS A 202 18.21 -17.30 2.13
C LYS A 202 17.08 -17.31 1.11
N THR A 203 17.35 -17.87 -0.07
CA THR A 203 16.34 -18.13 -1.09
C THR A 203 16.26 -19.65 -1.33
N PRO A 204 15.08 -20.27 -1.38
CA PRO A 204 13.75 -19.67 -1.09
C PRO A 204 13.56 -19.42 0.42
N THR A 205 12.90 -18.32 0.75
CA THR A 205 12.52 -17.99 2.12
C THR A 205 11.10 -17.47 2.15
N ASN A 206 10.25 -18.03 2.99
CA ASN A 206 8.94 -17.51 3.27
C ASN A 206 8.58 -17.62 4.75
N PHE A 207 7.62 -16.79 5.14
CA PHE A 207 7.00 -16.79 6.44
C PHE A 207 5.48 -16.74 6.24
N ASN A 208 4.75 -17.61 6.92
CA ASN A 208 3.31 -17.68 6.85
C ASN A 208 2.69 -17.41 8.22
N VAL A 209 1.72 -16.53 8.23
CA VAL A 209 0.72 -16.39 9.29
C VAL A 209 -0.49 -17.21 8.88
N ASN A 210 -0.78 -18.27 9.62
CA ASN A 210 -1.83 -19.23 9.27
C ASN A 210 -3.06 -19.04 10.15
N THR A 211 -4.24 -19.31 9.60
CA THR A 211 -5.52 -19.43 10.34
C THR A 211 -5.93 -18.17 11.10
N ILE A 212 -5.85 -16.99 10.47
CA ILE A 212 -6.50 -15.79 11.00
C ILE A 212 -8.00 -15.96 10.79
N THR A 213 -8.77 -16.05 11.87
CA THR A 213 -10.22 -16.23 11.81
C THR A 213 -10.92 -14.94 11.40
N LEU A 214 -11.79 -15.01 10.39
CA LEU A 214 -12.59 -13.88 9.92
C LEU A 214 -14.09 -14.10 10.20
N THR A 215 -14.80 -13.00 10.40
CA THR A 215 -16.27 -12.95 10.34
C THR A 215 -16.73 -12.57 8.93
N SER A 216 -17.97 -12.90 8.57
CA SER A 216 -18.55 -12.61 7.25
C SER A 216 -18.53 -11.13 6.88
N GLU A 217 -18.50 -10.24 7.87
CA GLU A 217 -18.52 -8.78 7.70
C GLU A 217 -17.13 -8.20 7.36
N GLN A 218 -16.05 -8.95 7.66
CA GLN A 218 -14.67 -8.50 7.49
C GLN A 218 -14.19 -8.65 6.04
N LYS A 219 -14.81 -7.91 5.17
CA LYS A 219 -14.59 -7.97 3.72
C LYS A 219 -13.54 -6.98 3.23
N ASN A 220 -13.55 -5.76 3.77
CA ASN A 220 -12.60 -4.71 3.43
C ASN A 220 -11.50 -4.69 4.47
N LEU A 221 -10.29 -5.01 4.05
CA LEU A 221 -9.17 -5.27 4.95
C LEU A 221 -7.98 -4.36 4.62
N GLN A 222 -7.25 -4.00 5.66
CA GLN A 222 -5.97 -3.35 5.55
C GLN A 222 -4.91 -4.19 6.25
N LEU A 223 -3.87 -4.57 5.53
CA LEU A 223 -2.67 -5.19 6.09
C LEU A 223 -1.57 -4.15 6.16
N THR A 224 -0.99 -3.99 7.34
CA THR A 224 0.20 -3.15 7.56
C THR A 224 1.34 -3.96 8.14
N PHE A 225 2.57 -3.56 7.85
CA PHE A 225 3.77 -4.19 8.41
C PHE A 225 4.99 -3.29 8.27
N GLY A 226 5.91 -3.44 9.21
CA GLY A 226 7.26 -2.90 9.09
C GLY A 226 8.15 -3.82 8.27
N ALA A 227 8.95 -3.27 7.37
CA ALA A 227 9.96 -4.05 6.66
C ALA A 227 11.27 -3.29 6.51
N SER A 228 12.37 -4.01 6.45
CA SER A 228 13.67 -3.40 6.16
C SER A 228 14.55 -4.30 5.30
N ARG A 229 15.52 -3.69 4.65
CA ARG A 229 16.60 -4.41 3.99
C ARG A 229 17.87 -4.34 4.84
N SER A 230 18.70 -5.36 4.74
CA SER A 230 19.94 -5.46 5.53
C SER A 230 20.98 -4.41 5.14
N VAL A 231 21.92 -4.21 6.04
CA VAL A 231 23.18 -3.49 5.76
C VAL A 231 23.95 -4.21 4.65
N ASN A 232 24.52 -3.46 3.73
CA ASN A 232 25.47 -4.01 2.76
C ASN A 232 26.82 -4.36 3.44
N ASN A 233 27.67 -5.06 2.72
CA ASN A 233 28.97 -5.54 3.24
C ASN A 233 29.96 -4.41 3.67
N ASN A 234 29.65 -3.16 3.35
CA ASN A 234 30.48 -1.99 3.67
C ASN A 234 29.98 -1.21 4.90
N GLY A 235 28.98 -1.75 5.62
CA GLY A 235 28.39 -1.07 6.77
C GLY A 235 27.45 0.11 6.42
N THR A 236 27.21 0.35 5.13
CA THR A 236 26.23 1.34 4.69
C THR A 236 24.86 0.70 4.64
N TYR A 237 23.86 1.36 5.23
CA TYR A 237 22.49 0.88 5.19
C TYR A 237 21.90 1.12 3.81
N ASP A 238 21.29 0.09 3.24
CA ASP A 238 20.51 0.21 2.03
C ASP A 238 19.15 0.82 2.42
N ASN A 239 18.90 2.03 1.97
CA ASN A 239 17.66 2.77 2.24
C ASN A 239 16.59 2.52 1.17
N THR A 240 16.86 1.65 0.21
CA THR A 240 15.92 1.30 -0.84
C THR A 240 15.35 -0.10 -0.62
N PHE A 241 14.28 -0.20 0.18
CA PHE A 241 13.47 -1.42 0.20
C PHE A 241 12.73 -1.54 -1.13
N ASP A 242 13.06 -2.59 -1.89
CA ASP A 242 12.46 -2.86 -3.21
C ASP A 242 11.23 -3.77 -3.03
N VAL A 243 10.04 -3.21 -3.22
CA VAL A 243 8.76 -3.96 -3.13
C VAL A 243 8.69 -5.13 -4.12
N SER A 244 9.39 -5.06 -5.25
CA SER A 244 9.44 -6.16 -6.24
C SER A 244 10.23 -7.39 -5.75
N LYS A 245 10.95 -7.27 -4.64
CA LYS A 245 11.77 -8.34 -4.04
C LYS A 245 11.12 -8.97 -2.81
N PHE A 246 9.98 -8.46 -2.39
CA PHE A 246 9.26 -8.97 -1.22
C PHE A 246 7.78 -9.10 -1.54
N GLU A 247 7.34 -10.32 -1.82
CA GLU A 247 5.95 -10.62 -2.16
C GLU A 247 5.11 -10.85 -0.91
N VAL A 248 3.90 -10.32 -0.93
CA VAL A 248 2.84 -10.63 0.03
C VAL A 248 1.70 -11.31 -0.72
N ALA A 249 1.26 -12.46 -0.23
CA ALA A 249 0.18 -13.22 -0.85
C ALA A 249 -0.83 -13.69 0.21
N LEU A 250 -2.09 -13.79 -0.21
CA LEU A 250 -3.20 -14.26 0.61
C LEU A 250 -3.66 -15.63 0.14
N SER A 251 -4.23 -16.40 1.07
CA SER A 251 -4.86 -17.68 0.76
C SER A 251 -6.07 -17.92 1.66
N ALA A 252 -7.07 -18.63 1.16
CA ALA A 252 -8.23 -19.08 1.92
C ALA A 252 -8.04 -20.50 2.51
N ASP A 253 -7.04 -21.24 2.04
CA ASP A 253 -6.84 -22.65 2.37
C ASP A 253 -5.38 -23.02 2.72
N GLY A 254 -4.48 -22.02 2.67
CA GLY A 254 -3.04 -22.20 2.91
C GLY A 254 -2.30 -22.90 1.76
N THR A 255 -2.96 -23.18 0.64
CA THR A 255 -2.37 -23.91 -0.52
C THR A 255 -2.37 -23.10 -1.80
N ALA A 256 -3.47 -22.47 -2.16
CA ALA A 256 -3.61 -21.57 -3.31
C ALA A 256 -3.35 -20.11 -2.89
N TRP A 257 -2.30 -19.51 -3.42
CA TRP A 257 -1.83 -18.18 -3.03
C TRP A 257 -2.09 -17.15 -4.11
N VAL A 258 -2.61 -16.00 -3.73
CA VAL A 258 -2.89 -14.85 -4.60
C VAL A 258 -2.04 -13.67 -4.12
N PRO A 259 -1.07 -13.21 -4.89
CA PRO A 259 -0.29 -12.03 -4.56
C PRO A 259 -1.17 -10.78 -4.46
N ILE A 260 -0.86 -9.91 -3.50
CA ILE A 260 -1.49 -8.59 -3.35
C ILE A 260 -0.44 -7.49 -3.55
N THR A 261 -0.88 -6.34 -3.99
CA THR A 261 -0.04 -5.15 -4.07
C THR A 261 -0.08 -4.38 -2.76
N TYR A 262 1.02 -3.74 -2.43
CA TYR A 262 1.11 -2.84 -1.28
C TYR A 262 1.95 -1.61 -1.64
N THR A 263 1.72 -0.53 -0.94
CA THR A 263 2.54 0.69 -0.97
C THR A 263 3.44 0.74 0.25
N LYS A 264 4.45 1.58 0.22
CA LYS A 264 5.32 1.81 1.36
C LYS A 264 5.56 3.31 1.59
N ASN A 265 5.64 3.69 2.85
CA ASN A 265 6.23 4.97 3.25
C ASN A 265 7.63 4.68 3.80
N ASN A 266 8.58 5.58 3.54
CA ASN A 266 9.89 5.47 4.19
C ASN A 266 9.73 5.64 5.69
N GLY A 267 10.57 4.97 6.44
CA GLY A 267 10.69 5.17 7.88
C GLY A 267 11.22 6.56 8.24
N ASP A 268 11.42 6.79 9.53
CA ASP A 268 12.05 8.01 10.04
C ASP A 268 13.41 8.28 9.36
N ALA A 269 13.79 9.52 9.23
CA ALA A 269 15.05 9.94 8.59
C ALA A 269 16.30 9.33 9.26
N ASP A 270 16.23 9.06 10.55
CA ASP A 270 17.29 8.41 11.31
C ASP A 270 17.35 6.88 11.11
N TYR A 271 16.28 6.31 10.53
CA TYR A 271 16.14 4.88 10.21
C TYR A 271 15.79 4.63 8.73
N PRO A 272 16.56 5.16 7.77
CA PRO A 272 16.19 5.20 6.35
C PRO A 272 16.09 3.81 5.70
N TYR A 273 16.55 2.77 6.38
CA TYR A 273 16.50 1.37 5.94
C TYR A 273 15.19 0.66 6.33
N TRP A 274 14.34 1.27 7.17
CA TRP A 274 13.00 0.78 7.47
C TRP A 274 11.94 1.47 6.63
N VAL A 275 10.90 0.73 6.31
CA VAL A 275 9.69 1.22 5.64
C VAL A 275 8.47 0.69 6.38
N PHE A 276 7.38 1.45 6.34
CA PHE A 276 6.07 1.01 6.78
C PHE A 276 5.21 0.75 5.55
N ALA A 277 4.74 -0.49 5.40
CA ALA A 277 4.01 -0.94 4.24
C ALA A 277 2.51 -1.05 4.54
N THR A 278 1.68 -0.77 3.54
CA THR A 278 0.21 -0.82 3.63
C THR A 278 -0.38 -1.44 2.38
N ALA A 279 -1.21 -2.45 2.56
CA ALA A 279 -2.03 -3.06 1.51
C ALA A 279 -3.51 -2.93 1.88
N ASN A 280 -4.31 -2.29 1.02
CA ASN A 280 -5.76 -2.26 1.14
C ASN A 280 -6.35 -3.22 0.11
N PHE A 281 -7.25 -4.09 0.52
CA PHE A 281 -7.86 -5.06 -0.36
C PHE A 281 -9.27 -5.45 0.07
N THR A 282 -10.08 -5.90 -0.89
CA THR A 282 -11.44 -6.37 -0.66
C THR A 282 -11.55 -7.83 -1.05
N LEU A 283 -12.01 -8.67 -0.13
CA LEU A 283 -12.29 -10.08 -0.38
C LEU A 283 -13.60 -10.22 -1.16
N LYS A 284 -13.57 -10.89 -2.30
CA LYS A 284 -14.79 -11.22 -3.07
C LYS A 284 -15.72 -12.14 -2.29
N GLN A 285 -15.12 -13.08 -1.59
CA GLN A 285 -15.76 -13.99 -0.65
C GLN A 285 -14.88 -14.06 0.58
N VAL A 286 -15.46 -13.85 1.76
CA VAL A 286 -14.74 -13.93 3.03
C VAL A 286 -14.59 -15.41 3.41
N PRO A 287 -13.36 -15.94 3.52
CA PRO A 287 -13.14 -17.29 4.04
C PRO A 287 -13.30 -17.30 5.57
N GLU A 288 -13.53 -18.46 6.14
CA GLU A 288 -13.52 -18.63 7.61
C GLU A 288 -12.12 -18.33 8.18
N ASN A 289 -11.08 -18.73 7.46
CA ASN A 289 -9.69 -18.48 7.85
C ASN A 289 -8.93 -17.82 6.70
N LEU A 290 -8.18 -16.78 7.01
CA LEU A 290 -7.25 -16.13 6.11
C LEU A 290 -5.82 -16.55 6.45
N TYR A 291 -5.03 -16.76 5.42
CA TYR A 291 -3.60 -17.04 5.51
C TYR A 291 -2.83 -15.94 4.81
N ILE A 292 -1.73 -15.48 5.39
CA ILE A 292 -0.84 -14.48 4.81
C ILE A 292 0.54 -15.08 4.64
N ARG A 293 1.13 -14.92 3.46
CA ARG A 293 2.51 -15.33 3.17
C ARG A 293 3.34 -14.12 2.79
N PHE A 294 4.49 -14.03 3.42
CA PHE A 294 5.56 -13.11 3.04
C PHE A 294 6.69 -13.92 2.42
N THR A 295 7.18 -13.52 1.26
CA THR A 295 8.23 -14.23 0.52
C THR A 295 9.33 -13.29 0.08
N ALA A 296 10.56 -13.54 0.50
CA ALA A 296 11.72 -12.90 -0.10
C ALA A 296 12.07 -13.59 -1.42
N LEU A 297 12.02 -12.84 -2.52
CA LEU A 297 12.26 -13.32 -3.88
C LEU A 297 13.76 -13.36 -4.23
N ASP A 298 14.58 -12.72 -3.42
CA ASP A 298 16.03 -12.80 -3.50
C ASP A 298 16.66 -12.91 -2.11
N ALA A 299 17.99 -13.06 -2.04
CA ALA A 299 18.73 -13.19 -0.78
C ALA A 299 19.09 -11.83 -0.14
N SER A 300 18.18 -10.86 -0.19
CA SER A 300 18.42 -9.47 0.24
C SER A 300 18.46 -9.25 1.75
N ALA A 301 18.38 -10.29 2.56
CA ALA A 301 18.37 -10.21 4.03
C ALA A 301 17.30 -9.23 4.56
N ILE A 302 16.07 -9.44 4.12
CA ILE A 302 14.91 -8.65 4.51
C ILE A 302 14.51 -8.97 5.96
N ARG A 303 13.96 -7.99 6.66
CA ARG A 303 13.34 -8.10 7.97
C ARG A 303 11.89 -7.67 7.89
N LEU A 304 11.06 -8.29 8.71
CA LEU A 304 9.62 -8.06 8.82
C LEU A 304 9.24 -7.96 10.29
N ASP A 305 8.40 -6.99 10.63
CA ASP A 305 7.89 -6.75 11.98
C ASP A 305 6.51 -6.08 11.97
N ASP A 306 5.88 -5.97 13.14
CA ASP A 306 4.64 -5.21 13.39
C ASP A 306 3.54 -5.49 12.37
N ILE A 307 3.20 -6.77 12.18
CA ILE A 307 2.18 -7.18 11.22
C ILE A 307 0.81 -6.95 11.82
N THR A 308 -0.03 -6.18 11.14
CA THR A 308 -1.41 -5.88 11.59
C THR A 308 -2.40 -6.04 10.43
N LEU A 309 -3.49 -6.75 10.70
CA LEU A 309 -4.63 -6.89 9.81
C LEU A 309 -5.89 -6.36 10.49
#